data_44139c757531264cc03e3a77001d8c5a
#
_entry.id   44139c757531264cc03e3a77001d8c5a
#
_cell.length_a   1.000
_cell.length_b   1.000
_cell.length_c   1.000
_cell.angle_alpha   90.00
_cell.angle_beta   90.00
_cell.angle_gamma   90.00
#
_symmetry.space_group_name_H-M   'P 1'
#
loop_
_entity.id
_entity.type
_entity.pdbx_description
1 polymer ?
#
loop_
_entity_poly.entity_id
_entity_poly.type
_entity_poly.pdbx_seq_one_letter_code
_entity_poly.pdbx_strand_id
1 'polypeptide(L)'
;MYIKTMTYTDYDGEQQTENFCFNLTQAEIAEMDLSATGGLQQMINDIIAAKDNAKLVQLFKGLILKSYGVKSPDGRRFIKSEQLSEEFSQTEAYSDLFMELASDAEAAAEFVNKVTPNVPGKEEAIAKEKARLTALPPSTN
;
A
#
# COMPACT_ATOMS: atom_id res chain seq x y z
N MET A 1 -5.67 6.22 8.35
CA MET A 1 -6.16 4.95 7.78
C MET A 1 -6.68 5.18 6.36
N TYR A 2 -6.35 4.30 5.46
CA TYR A 2 -6.85 4.34 4.08
C TYR A 2 -8.00 3.35 3.96
N ILE A 3 -9.16 3.84 3.56
CA ILE A 3 -10.35 3.00 3.34
C ILE A 3 -10.72 3.09 1.87
N LYS A 4 -10.76 1.94 1.22
CA LYS A 4 -11.09 1.87 -0.20
C LYS A 4 -12.36 1.05 -0.37
N THR A 5 -13.40 1.67 -0.91
CA THR A 5 -14.61 0.96 -1.30
C THR A 5 -14.39 0.43 -2.70
N MET A 6 -14.49 -0.87 -2.87
CA MET A 6 -14.24 -1.51 -4.16
C MET A 6 -15.41 -2.37 -4.58
N THR A 7 -15.76 -2.26 -5.86
CA THR A 7 -16.73 -3.15 -6.50
C THR A 7 -15.92 -4.05 -7.43
N TYR A 8 -16.05 -5.33 -7.24
CA TYR A 8 -15.31 -6.31 -8.03
C TYR A 8 -16.18 -7.54 -8.29
N THR A 9 -15.78 -8.34 -9.27
CA THR A 9 -16.48 -9.58 -9.59
C THR A 9 -15.74 -10.73 -8.90
N ASP A 10 -16.47 -11.49 -8.08
CA ASP A 10 -15.86 -12.62 -7.38
C ASP A 10 -15.74 -13.83 -8.31
N TYR A 11 -15.19 -14.92 -7.77
CA TYR A 11 -14.95 -16.11 -8.60
C TYR A 11 -16.20 -16.94 -8.88
N ASP A 12 -17.33 -16.55 -8.32
CA ASP A 12 -18.64 -17.12 -8.67
C ASP A 12 -19.32 -16.27 -9.76
N GLY A 13 -18.66 -15.22 -10.22
CA GLY A 13 -19.20 -14.33 -11.23
C GLY A 13 -20.15 -13.27 -10.69
N GLU A 14 -20.23 -13.12 -9.37
CA GLU A 14 -21.11 -12.14 -8.75
C GLU A 14 -20.38 -10.86 -8.38
N GLN A 15 -21.08 -9.74 -8.49
CA GLN A 15 -20.52 -8.45 -8.10
C GLN A 15 -20.58 -8.28 -6.59
N GLN A 16 -19.45 -7.91 -6.00
CA GLN A 16 -19.33 -7.61 -4.59
C GLN A 16 -18.89 -6.16 -4.41
N THR A 17 -19.42 -5.48 -3.40
CA THR A 17 -18.97 -4.15 -3.02
C THR A 17 -18.57 -4.19 -1.55
N GLU A 18 -17.31 -3.92 -1.27
CA GLU A 18 -16.78 -4.02 0.08
C GLU A 18 -15.83 -2.88 0.39
N ASN A 19 -15.70 -2.56 1.67
CA ASN A 19 -14.74 -1.59 2.14
C ASN A 19 -13.50 -2.33 2.63
N PHE A 20 -12.36 -1.99 2.07
CA PHE A 20 -11.08 -2.56 2.50
C PHE A 20 -10.30 -1.49 3.25
N CYS A 21 -9.71 -1.88 4.38
CA CYS A 21 -9.02 -0.95 5.27
C CYS A 21 -7.54 -1.27 5.36
N PHE A 22 -6.73 -0.22 5.35
CA PHE A 22 -5.27 -0.33 5.38
C PHE A 22 -4.71 0.70 6.34
N ASN A 23 -3.82 0.28 7.23
CA ASN A 23 -3.21 1.18 8.19
C ASN A 23 -1.92 0.61 8.74
N LEU A 24 -0.95 1.48 8.99
CA LEU A 24 0.26 1.15 9.73
C LEU A 24 0.35 2.09 10.92
N THR A 25 0.51 1.51 12.11
CA THR A 25 0.65 2.31 13.33
C THR A 25 2.10 2.74 13.52
N GLN A 26 2.32 3.72 14.40
CA GLN A 26 3.68 4.12 14.76
C GLN A 26 4.47 2.97 15.35
N ALA A 27 3.81 2.10 16.12
CA ALA A 27 4.46 0.93 16.69
C ALA A 27 4.94 -0.02 15.58
N GLU A 28 4.08 -0.23 14.56
CA GLU A 28 4.46 -1.08 13.43
C GLU A 28 5.63 -0.49 12.65
N ILE A 29 5.64 0.83 12.46
CA ILE A 29 6.76 1.50 11.80
C ILE A 29 8.05 1.34 12.62
N ALA A 30 7.97 1.49 13.93
CA ALA A 30 9.12 1.30 14.80
C ALA A 30 9.68 -0.12 14.70
N GLU A 31 8.79 -1.11 14.66
CA GLU A 31 9.19 -2.50 14.48
C GLU A 31 9.89 -2.72 13.13
N MET A 32 9.39 -2.09 12.08
CA MET A 32 10.03 -2.14 10.77
C MET A 32 11.42 -1.50 10.80
N ASP A 33 11.56 -0.37 11.49
CA ASP A 33 12.85 0.32 11.61
C ASP A 33 13.87 -0.53 12.37
N LEU A 34 13.41 -1.30 13.35
CA LEU A 34 14.28 -2.19 14.11
C LEU A 34 14.66 -3.45 13.33
N SER A 35 13.78 -3.89 12.43
CA SER A 35 13.98 -5.14 11.70
C SER A 35 14.66 -4.95 10.34
N ALA A 36 14.67 -3.74 9.81
CA ALA A 36 15.25 -3.45 8.50
C ALA A 36 16.04 -2.15 8.56
N THR A 37 17.15 -2.10 7.85
CA THR A 37 17.96 -0.89 7.78
C THR A 37 17.17 0.22 7.09
N GLY A 38 16.96 1.32 7.81
CA GLY A 38 16.28 2.48 7.26
C GLY A 38 14.76 2.43 7.31
N GLY A 39 14.17 1.26 7.61
CA GLY A 39 12.73 1.13 7.84
C GLY A 39 11.86 1.68 6.73
N LEU A 40 10.82 2.44 7.12
CA LEU A 40 9.87 3.02 6.17
C LEU A 40 10.53 3.96 5.16
N GLN A 41 11.45 4.80 5.62
CA GLN A 41 12.14 5.74 4.74
C GLN A 41 12.94 4.99 3.67
N GLN A 42 13.61 3.92 4.06
CA GLN A 42 14.36 3.11 3.11
C GLN A 42 13.43 2.42 2.12
N MET A 43 12.28 1.91 2.59
CA MET A 43 11.30 1.30 1.72
C MET A 43 10.82 2.27 0.64
N ILE A 44 10.48 3.50 1.04
CA ILE A 44 10.04 4.53 0.09
C ILE A 44 11.16 4.85 -0.89
N ASN A 45 12.40 5.00 -0.40
CA ASN A 45 13.55 5.27 -1.26
C ASN A 45 13.78 4.13 -2.26
N ASP A 46 13.60 2.89 -1.81
CA ASP A 46 13.76 1.73 -2.69
C ASP A 46 12.72 1.71 -3.79
N ILE A 47 11.48 2.09 -3.46
CA ILE A 47 10.42 2.21 -4.47
C ILE A 47 10.78 3.28 -5.49
N ILE A 48 11.25 4.43 -5.02
CA ILE A 48 11.65 5.54 -5.89
C ILE A 48 12.82 5.13 -6.80
N ALA A 49 13.79 4.44 -6.25
CA ALA A 49 15.01 4.08 -6.97
C ALA A 49 14.84 2.81 -7.81
N ALA A 50 13.72 2.11 -7.68
CA ALA A 50 13.53 0.85 -8.38
C ALA A 50 13.50 1.06 -9.89
N LYS A 51 14.45 0.47 -10.57
CA LYS A 51 14.49 0.45 -12.02
C LYS A 51 13.97 -0.88 -12.55
N ASP A 52 13.82 -1.84 -11.64
CA ASP A 52 13.36 -3.18 -11.96
C ASP A 52 11.89 -3.27 -11.55
N ASN A 53 11.03 -3.51 -12.52
CA ASN A 53 9.59 -3.61 -12.27
C ASN A 53 9.25 -4.75 -11.32
N ALA A 54 10.00 -5.83 -11.36
CA ALA A 54 9.76 -6.97 -10.46
C ALA A 54 9.99 -6.56 -9.00
N LYS A 55 11.03 -5.78 -8.74
CA LYS A 55 11.31 -5.30 -7.39
C LYS A 55 10.23 -4.33 -6.93
N LEU A 56 9.80 -3.42 -7.79
CA LEU A 56 8.73 -2.46 -7.49
C LEU A 56 7.44 -3.19 -7.15
N VAL A 57 7.08 -4.20 -7.92
CA VAL A 57 5.89 -5.02 -7.67
C VAL A 57 5.97 -5.67 -6.28
N GLN A 58 7.12 -6.23 -5.92
CA GLN A 58 7.27 -6.88 -4.62
C GLN A 58 7.18 -5.90 -3.47
N LEU A 59 7.76 -4.71 -3.60
CA LEU A 59 7.70 -3.70 -2.57
C LEU A 59 6.27 -3.20 -2.35
N PHE A 60 5.54 -2.95 -3.43
CA PHE A 60 4.15 -2.53 -3.33
C PHE A 60 3.26 -3.62 -2.75
N LYS A 61 3.46 -4.85 -3.19
CA LYS A 61 2.73 -5.99 -2.64
C LYS A 61 2.95 -6.09 -1.14
N GLY A 62 4.20 -5.98 -0.70
CA GLY A 62 4.53 -6.02 0.72
C GLY A 62 3.83 -4.94 1.51
N LEU A 63 3.83 -3.72 1.00
CA LEU A 63 3.19 -2.59 1.68
C LEU A 63 1.69 -2.78 1.78
N ILE A 64 1.04 -3.16 0.69
CA ILE A 64 -0.41 -3.40 0.68
C ILE A 64 -0.80 -4.47 1.69
N LEU A 65 -0.11 -5.62 1.65
CA LEU A 65 -0.47 -6.75 2.51
C LEU A 65 -0.13 -6.48 3.98
N LYS A 66 0.95 -5.77 4.24
CA LYS A 66 1.34 -5.44 5.61
C LYS A 66 0.39 -4.44 6.26
N SER A 67 -0.17 -3.53 5.47
CA SER A 67 -1.10 -2.53 5.97
C SER A 67 -2.54 -3.01 6.03
N TYR A 68 -2.88 -4.09 5.35
CA TYR A 68 -4.25 -4.60 5.32
C TYR A 68 -4.69 -5.13 6.67
N GLY A 69 -5.93 -4.85 7.04
CA GLY A 69 -6.53 -5.36 8.25
C GLY A 69 -8.03 -5.17 8.26
N VAL A 70 -8.64 -5.62 9.35
CA VAL A 70 -10.09 -5.54 9.54
C VAL A 70 -10.36 -4.84 10.87
N LYS A 71 -11.17 -3.79 10.82
CA LYS A 71 -11.55 -3.07 12.02
C LYS A 71 -12.45 -3.95 12.88
N SER A 72 -12.19 -4.03 14.20
CA SER A 72 -13.06 -4.77 15.10
C SER A 72 -14.44 -4.11 15.17
N PRO A 73 -15.50 -4.87 15.53
CA PRO A 73 -16.86 -4.29 15.59
C PRO A 73 -16.98 -3.08 16.52
N ASP A 74 -16.20 -3.04 17.59
CA ASP A 74 -16.22 -1.90 18.51
C ASP A 74 -15.26 -0.78 18.09
N GLY A 75 -14.50 -0.98 17.01
CA GLY A 75 -13.57 0.01 16.48
C GLY A 75 -12.29 0.19 17.26
N ARG A 76 -12.07 -0.60 18.32
CA ARG A 76 -10.89 -0.43 19.17
C ARG A 76 -9.64 -1.10 18.67
N ARG A 77 -9.78 -2.11 17.82
CA ARG A 77 -8.65 -2.85 17.29
C ARG A 77 -8.68 -2.87 15.78
N PHE A 78 -7.51 -2.82 15.20
CA PHE A 78 -7.35 -3.07 13.77
C PHE A 78 -6.70 -4.45 13.65
N ILE A 79 -7.51 -5.43 13.28
CA ILE A 79 -7.12 -6.84 13.32
C ILE A 79 -6.28 -7.16 12.12
N LYS A 80 -5.08 -7.66 12.36
CA LYS A 80 -4.16 -8.10 11.31
C LYS A 80 -3.67 -9.50 11.60
N SER A 81 -3.48 -10.28 10.55
CA SER A 81 -2.87 -11.61 10.66
C SER A 81 -2.34 -12.00 9.29
N GLU A 82 -1.43 -12.97 9.26
CA GLU A 82 -0.94 -13.52 8.01
C GLU A 82 -2.07 -14.14 7.21
N GLN A 83 -3.00 -14.80 7.91
CA GLN A 83 -4.15 -15.42 7.27
C GLN A 83 -5.03 -14.41 6.57
N LEU A 84 -5.35 -13.29 7.24
CA LEU A 84 -6.15 -12.23 6.63
C LEU A 84 -5.48 -11.65 5.40
N SER A 85 -4.18 -11.38 5.48
CA SER A 85 -3.44 -10.84 4.35
C SER A 85 -3.39 -11.82 3.18
N GLU A 86 -3.18 -13.10 3.48
CA GLU A 86 -3.15 -14.13 2.45
C GLU A 86 -4.51 -14.28 1.77
N GLU A 87 -5.58 -14.31 2.55
CA GLU A 87 -6.92 -14.38 2.00
C GLU A 87 -7.24 -13.19 1.11
N PHE A 88 -6.88 -11.99 1.55
CA PHE A 88 -7.08 -10.79 0.74
C PHE A 88 -6.28 -10.87 -0.58
N SER A 89 -5.05 -11.34 -0.52
CA SER A 89 -4.20 -11.44 -1.72
C SER A 89 -4.76 -12.40 -2.77
N GLN A 90 -5.69 -13.25 -2.36
CA GLN A 90 -6.31 -14.23 -3.26
C GLN A 90 -7.61 -13.72 -3.89
N THR A 91 -7.99 -12.48 -3.63
CA THR A 91 -9.22 -11.91 -4.18
C THR A 91 -8.95 -11.09 -5.43
N GLU A 92 -9.98 -10.96 -6.28
CA GLU A 92 -9.92 -10.04 -7.41
C GLU A 92 -9.81 -8.59 -6.94
N ALA A 93 -10.34 -8.27 -5.75
CA ALA A 93 -10.23 -6.94 -5.19
C ALA A 93 -8.76 -6.54 -4.99
N TYR A 94 -7.93 -7.45 -4.50
CA TYR A 94 -6.51 -7.19 -4.35
C TYR A 94 -5.86 -6.90 -5.71
N SER A 95 -6.17 -7.70 -6.71
CA SER A 95 -5.64 -7.52 -8.05
C SER A 95 -6.00 -6.16 -8.61
N ASP A 96 -7.27 -5.78 -8.48
CA ASP A 96 -7.76 -4.50 -8.99
C ASP A 96 -7.08 -3.32 -8.28
N LEU A 97 -6.95 -3.41 -6.95
CA LEU A 97 -6.28 -2.37 -6.18
C LEU A 97 -4.79 -2.27 -6.56
N PHE A 98 -4.12 -3.40 -6.66
CA PHE A 98 -2.71 -3.43 -7.04
C PHE A 98 -2.49 -2.75 -8.38
N MET A 99 -3.30 -3.09 -9.37
CA MET A 99 -3.16 -2.51 -10.71
C MET A 99 -3.47 -1.01 -10.72
N GLU A 100 -4.46 -0.58 -9.94
CA GLU A 100 -4.77 0.84 -9.81
C GLU A 100 -3.58 1.61 -9.25
N LEU A 101 -3.00 1.11 -8.17
CA LEU A 101 -1.86 1.78 -7.53
C LEU A 101 -0.60 1.72 -8.40
N ALA A 102 -0.41 0.63 -9.13
CA ALA A 102 0.77 0.48 -9.98
C ALA A 102 0.70 1.37 -11.23
N SER A 103 -0.50 1.74 -11.66
CA SER A 103 -0.68 2.51 -12.89
C SER A 103 -1.01 3.98 -12.67
N ASP A 104 -1.27 4.40 -11.42
CA ASP A 104 -1.66 5.78 -11.12
C ASP A 104 -0.78 6.33 -9.99
N ALA A 105 0.14 7.22 -10.34
CA ALA A 105 1.07 7.80 -9.38
C ALA A 105 0.37 8.60 -8.27
N GLU A 106 -0.74 9.26 -8.60
CA GLU A 106 -1.51 10.01 -7.61
C GLU A 106 -2.16 9.07 -6.60
N ALA A 107 -2.75 7.98 -7.09
CA ALA A 107 -3.37 6.99 -6.22
C ALA A 107 -2.32 6.31 -5.33
N ALA A 108 -1.16 6.02 -5.88
CA ALA A 108 -0.07 5.42 -5.11
C ALA A 108 0.41 6.36 -4.00
N ALA A 109 0.59 7.63 -4.31
CA ALA A 109 1.02 8.63 -3.32
C ALA A 109 -0.03 8.81 -2.22
N GLU A 110 -1.30 8.85 -2.59
CA GLU A 110 -2.39 8.95 -1.61
C GLU A 110 -2.42 7.72 -0.70
N PHE A 111 -2.25 6.54 -1.27
CA PHE A 111 -2.20 5.32 -0.48
C PHE A 111 -1.09 5.36 0.56
N VAL A 112 0.15 5.67 0.13
CA VAL A 112 1.29 5.75 1.04
C VAL A 112 1.05 6.79 2.13
N ASN A 113 0.53 7.95 1.75
CA ASN A 113 0.27 9.03 2.70
C ASN A 113 -0.75 8.62 3.76
N LYS A 114 -1.82 7.96 3.35
CA LYS A 114 -2.92 7.64 4.28
C LYS A 114 -2.67 6.41 5.13
N VAL A 115 -1.88 5.44 4.64
CA VAL A 115 -1.61 4.25 5.44
C VAL A 115 -0.51 4.48 6.48
N THR A 116 0.37 5.45 6.26
CA THR A 116 1.48 5.69 7.18
C THR A 116 1.12 6.77 8.20
N PRO A 117 1.60 6.62 9.46
CA PRO A 117 1.39 7.66 10.44
C PRO A 117 2.24 8.89 10.12
N ASN A 118 1.94 10.01 10.79
CA ASN A 118 2.71 11.22 10.58
C ASN A 118 4.06 11.09 11.31
N VAL A 119 5.10 10.77 10.55
CA VAL A 119 6.46 10.60 11.08
C VAL A 119 7.39 11.58 10.39
N PRO A 120 8.53 11.94 11.01
CA PRO A 120 9.49 12.87 10.40
C PRO A 120 9.96 12.38 9.04
N GLY A 121 9.98 13.28 8.06
CA GLY A 121 10.43 12.97 6.71
C GLY A 121 9.40 12.34 5.80
N LYS A 122 8.22 11.95 6.33
CA LYS A 122 7.21 11.28 5.53
C LYS A 122 6.72 12.13 4.36
N GLU A 123 6.35 13.38 4.63
CA GLU A 123 5.82 14.25 3.58
C GLU A 123 6.85 14.53 2.50
N GLU A 124 8.10 14.75 2.91
CA GLU A 124 9.17 14.99 1.96
C GLU A 124 9.41 13.76 1.09
N ALA A 125 9.42 12.57 1.67
CA ALA A 125 9.62 11.34 0.93
C ALA A 125 8.49 11.10 -0.06
N ILE A 126 7.24 11.32 0.37
CA ILE A 126 6.08 11.15 -0.50
C ILE A 126 6.09 12.17 -1.63
N ALA A 127 6.45 13.41 -1.35
CA ALA A 127 6.55 14.44 -2.38
C ALA A 127 7.61 14.08 -3.41
N LYS A 128 8.73 13.53 -2.98
CA LYS A 128 9.78 13.06 -3.87
C LYS A 128 9.30 11.94 -4.78
N GLU A 129 8.61 10.97 -4.20
CA GLU A 129 8.07 9.85 -4.98
C GLU A 129 7.07 10.33 -6.00
N LYS A 130 6.15 11.19 -5.59
CA LYS A 130 5.15 11.74 -6.49
C LYS A 130 5.79 12.55 -7.62
N ALA A 131 6.77 13.37 -7.31
CA ALA A 131 7.49 14.16 -8.31
C ALA A 131 8.22 13.26 -9.30
N ARG A 132 8.86 12.21 -8.81
CA ARG A 132 9.54 11.26 -9.69
C ARG A 132 8.57 10.56 -10.63
N LEU A 133 7.45 10.07 -10.10
CA LEU A 133 6.48 9.32 -10.88
C LEU A 133 5.76 10.19 -11.90
N THR A 134 5.49 11.46 -11.55
CA THR A 134 4.82 12.36 -12.48
C THR A 134 5.76 13.04 -13.44
N ALA A 135 7.03 13.18 -13.09
CA ALA A 135 8.03 13.83 -13.93
C ALA A 135 8.68 12.91 -14.94
N LEU A 136 8.44 11.61 -14.83
CA LEU A 136 8.97 10.67 -15.83
C LEU A 136 8.36 11.03 -17.17
N PRO A 137 9.19 11.25 -18.18
CA PRO A 137 8.63 11.53 -19.50
C PRO A 137 7.82 10.33 -19.93
N PRO A 138 6.66 10.53 -20.54
CA PRO A 138 5.94 9.44 -21.14
C PRO A 138 6.95 8.73 -22.04
N SER A 139 7.06 7.46 -21.87
CA SER A 139 8.08 6.71 -22.60
C SER A 139 7.89 6.88 -24.04
N THR A 140 8.32 7.91 -24.45
CA THR A 140 8.22 8.20 -25.76
C THR A 140 9.36 7.75 -26.46
N ASN A 141 9.74 7.15 -26.43
CA ASN A 141 10.79 6.96 -27.31
C ASN A 141 11.29 5.64 -27.39
#